data_8b08e2831abb525e2708835246acdbf7
#
_entry.id   8b08e2831abb525e2708835246acdbf7
#
_cell.length_a   1.000
_cell.length_b   1.000
_cell.length_c   1.000
_cell.angle_alpha   90.00
_cell.angle_beta   90.00
_cell.angle_gamma   90.00
#
_symmetry.space_group_name_H-M   'P 1'
#
loop_
_entity.id
_entity.type
_entity.pdbx_description
1 polymer ?
#
loop_
_entity_poly.entity_id
_entity_poly.type
_entity_poly.pdbx_seq_one_letter_code
_entity_poly.pdbx_strand_id
1 'polypeptide(L)'
;MRLPRRVPGRSLCVGLAVGLAAGALVAGSGAASGEESPASRPRVFVSGWMPYWSPTTSVASVTGHAALFDEASPFWFSISAASTVSVKGSAGDLSAAIAALKARGVPVLPTVTSTFDADRFAALLSSPATRAEHVAALTRIARDFRVNGLDLDYETVNFGSAAAKDVVRAKYPLLVAELEAALAKQGRRLAVTVPARRSDTDPNWWVYDYRALGAAADRLRLMTYDYSWSGGPAGPIAPMSWVDSIVGYAASRVSPMKISIGVPVYGRDWFVKTVSGSCPASARASLSRTTAGMQEFARSRGITPRWDSASASRTFTYRQRYSTSSGTCVAKRVAWYDDARSLQAKLRLVTKYRVRGVALWALGNETPAYWSRLSRYATDHPVAVPTVAQNVPTAVSYGTTRTVTGRVTVQGRSAANAAVRLLRRAPGTLKWIPVRTSRTDVDGRVRFAVSPKRHMQYRLVSLPSWSRTRATSSAATARVSYAVDVASPAAARPDRTRYVMGGRVGPELAGVTVVRQRLVDGRWVARDRQRLGSDGRFSFTVRAKPGTTRTFRAVALAGPLDRGVSRQVRISFG
;
A
#
# COMPACT_ATOMS: atom_id res chain seq x y z
N MET A 1 0.07 17.34 -55.77
CA MET A 1 0.37 16.47 -56.92
C MET A 1 -0.10 15.07 -56.61
N ARG A 2 -0.85 14.46 -57.47
CA ARG A 2 -1.78 13.33 -57.48
C ARG A 2 -1.32 12.05 -56.80
N LEU A 3 -2.25 11.41 -56.02
CA LEU A 3 -2.28 9.98 -55.70
C LEU A 3 -2.47 9.11 -56.96
N PRO A 4 -2.11 7.84 -56.95
CA PRO A 4 -2.88 6.85 -57.69
C PRO A 4 -3.51 5.75 -56.83
N ARG A 5 -4.58 5.23 -57.42
CA ARG A 5 -5.65 4.36 -56.96
C ARG A 5 -5.29 2.87 -56.86
N ARG A 6 -6.15 2.19 -56.11
CA ARG A 6 -6.35 0.75 -55.95
C ARG A 6 -6.52 -0.02 -57.28
N VAL A 7 -6.16 -1.32 -57.26
CA VAL A 7 -6.89 -2.42 -57.96
C VAL A 7 -6.76 -3.73 -57.16
N PRO A 8 -7.81 -4.59 -57.11
CA PRO A 8 -7.92 -5.80 -56.27
C PRO A 8 -7.71 -7.11 -57.05
N GLY A 9 -7.46 -8.20 -56.37
CA GLY A 9 -7.41 -9.55 -57.00
C GLY A 9 -7.28 -10.69 -55.99
N ARG A 10 -8.38 -11.32 -55.74
CA ARG A 10 -8.85 -12.72 -55.91
C ARG A 10 -8.28 -13.80 -54.99
N SER A 11 -9.27 -14.41 -54.34
CA SER A 11 -9.31 -15.65 -53.58
C SER A 11 -8.73 -16.89 -54.26
N LEU A 12 -8.20 -17.80 -53.45
CA LEU A 12 -8.31 -19.23 -53.72
C LEU A 12 -8.56 -19.98 -52.38
N CYS A 13 -9.71 -20.64 -52.30
CA CYS A 13 -10.06 -21.64 -51.28
C CYS A 13 -9.42 -22.99 -51.64
N VAL A 14 -8.85 -23.67 -50.66
CA VAL A 14 -8.78 -25.15 -50.67
C VAL A 14 -9.15 -25.62 -49.27
N GLY A 15 -10.27 -26.31 -49.18
CA GLY A 15 -10.72 -27.01 -47.98
C GLY A 15 -10.18 -28.43 -47.94
N LEU A 16 -9.98 -28.96 -46.77
CA LEU A 16 -10.12 -30.39 -46.50
C LEU A 16 -10.59 -30.60 -45.05
N ALA A 17 -11.45 -31.59 -44.89
CA ALA A 17 -12.33 -31.81 -43.79
C ALA A 17 -11.85 -32.85 -42.76
N VAL A 18 -12.51 -32.79 -41.60
CA VAL A 18 -12.96 -33.87 -40.69
C VAL A 18 -11.97 -34.46 -39.68
N GLY A 19 -12.37 -34.29 -38.40
CA GLY A 19 -11.88 -35.06 -37.24
C GLY A 19 -12.59 -34.59 -35.99
N LEU A 20 -13.85 -35.08 -35.76
CA LEU A 20 -14.55 -34.87 -34.49
C LEU A 20 -13.93 -35.70 -33.35
N ALA A 21 -13.53 -35.04 -32.25
CA ALA A 21 -13.40 -35.65 -30.95
C ALA A 21 -14.06 -34.73 -29.91
N ALA A 22 -15.18 -35.19 -29.36
CA ALA A 22 -15.89 -34.49 -28.32
C ALA A 22 -15.14 -34.61 -26.99
N GLY A 23 -14.66 -33.49 -26.50
CA GLY A 23 -14.16 -33.34 -25.14
C GLY A 23 -14.91 -32.21 -24.44
N ALA A 24 -15.65 -32.52 -23.41
CA ALA A 24 -16.43 -31.58 -22.63
C ALA A 24 -15.51 -30.57 -21.93
N LEU A 25 -15.51 -29.33 -22.39
CA LEU A 25 -14.89 -28.20 -21.69
C LEU A 25 -15.91 -27.65 -20.68
N VAL A 26 -15.65 -27.88 -19.41
CA VAL A 26 -16.24 -27.10 -18.32
C VAL A 26 -15.59 -25.72 -18.36
N ALA A 27 -16.34 -24.73 -18.86
CA ALA A 27 -15.93 -23.34 -18.83
C ALA A 27 -16.04 -22.80 -17.40
N GLY A 28 -14.95 -22.87 -16.65
CA GLY A 28 -14.76 -22.09 -15.43
C GLY A 28 -14.30 -20.68 -15.80
N SER A 29 -15.22 -19.72 -15.88
CA SER A 29 -14.91 -18.31 -15.97
C SER A 29 -14.39 -17.80 -14.61
N GLY A 30 -13.10 -18.04 -14.33
CA GLY A 30 -12.37 -17.37 -13.29
C GLY A 30 -11.90 -16.01 -13.78
N ALA A 31 -12.58 -14.93 -13.36
CA ALA A 31 -12.01 -13.60 -13.44
C ALA A 31 -10.71 -13.58 -12.63
N ALA A 32 -9.58 -13.60 -13.31
CA ALA A 32 -8.27 -13.42 -12.73
C ALA A 32 -8.19 -12.00 -12.17
N SER A 33 -8.49 -11.83 -10.88
CA SER A 33 -7.92 -10.77 -10.08
C SER A 33 -6.42 -10.99 -10.11
N GLY A 34 -5.69 -10.05 -10.75
CA GLY A 34 -4.25 -10.11 -10.83
C GLY A 34 -3.61 -10.13 -9.43
N GLU A 35 -3.56 -11.29 -8.80
CA GLU A 35 -2.68 -11.56 -7.67
C GLU A 35 -1.29 -11.79 -8.25
N GLU A 36 -0.45 -10.78 -8.07
CA GLU A 36 0.98 -10.93 -8.32
C GLU A 36 1.49 -12.19 -7.64
N SER A 37 1.99 -13.09 -8.44
CA SER A 37 2.65 -14.33 -8.02
C SER A 37 3.66 -14.04 -6.90
N PRO A 38 3.70 -14.80 -5.81
CA PRO A 38 4.57 -14.54 -4.65
C PRO A 38 6.03 -14.97 -4.87
N ALA A 39 6.51 -15.02 -6.11
CA ALA A 39 7.91 -15.35 -6.41
C ALA A 39 8.82 -14.22 -5.90
N SER A 40 9.52 -14.49 -4.80
CA SER A 40 10.77 -13.87 -4.32
C SER A 40 11.02 -12.40 -4.70
N ARG A 41 10.16 -11.48 -4.26
CA ARG A 41 10.49 -10.06 -4.36
C ARG A 41 11.60 -9.70 -3.38
N PRO A 42 12.56 -8.87 -3.79
CA PRO A 42 13.59 -8.38 -2.89
C PRO A 42 12.99 -7.69 -1.68
N ARG A 43 13.62 -7.82 -0.52
CA ARG A 43 13.20 -7.17 0.71
C ARG A 43 13.25 -5.66 0.62
N VAL A 44 14.27 -5.11 -0.05
CA VAL A 44 14.40 -3.69 -0.28
C VAL A 44 13.50 -3.29 -1.44
N PHE A 45 12.63 -2.34 -1.18
CA PHE A 45 11.84 -1.71 -2.22
C PHE A 45 12.74 -0.77 -3.02
N VAL A 46 12.81 -0.96 -4.31
CA VAL A 46 13.61 -0.15 -5.22
C VAL A 46 12.69 0.66 -6.12
N SER A 47 12.86 1.96 -6.07
CA SER A 47 12.22 2.91 -6.99
C SER A 47 13.22 3.96 -7.43
N GLY A 48 12.81 4.85 -8.32
CA GLY A 48 13.64 5.99 -8.72
C GLY A 48 12.95 6.87 -9.73
N TRP A 49 13.51 8.05 -9.90
CA TRP A 49 13.01 9.07 -10.80
C TRP A 49 13.73 9.01 -12.14
N MET A 50 12.97 9.09 -13.22
CA MET A 50 13.41 9.05 -14.61
C MET A 50 13.34 10.46 -15.19
N PRO A 51 14.47 11.18 -15.31
CA PRO A 51 14.46 12.56 -15.79
C PRO A 51 14.02 12.66 -17.25
N TYR A 52 13.21 13.67 -17.57
CA TYR A 52 12.77 13.95 -18.94
C TYR A 52 13.92 14.37 -19.88
N TRP A 53 15.04 14.85 -19.34
CA TRP A 53 16.21 15.25 -20.11
C TRP A 53 17.20 14.11 -20.42
N SER A 54 16.94 12.92 -19.92
CA SER A 54 17.74 11.70 -20.19
C SER A 54 16.85 10.46 -20.35
N PRO A 55 15.85 10.47 -21.26
CA PRO A 55 14.84 9.41 -21.36
C PRO A 55 15.46 8.06 -21.73
N THR A 56 16.35 8.04 -22.73
CA THR A 56 16.96 6.80 -23.23
C THR A 56 17.74 6.06 -22.16
N THR A 57 18.61 6.76 -21.41
CA THR A 57 19.45 6.13 -20.37
C THR A 57 18.62 5.69 -19.17
N SER A 58 17.62 6.47 -18.76
CA SER A 58 16.76 6.11 -17.62
C SER A 58 15.82 4.93 -17.95
N VAL A 59 15.30 4.84 -19.17
CA VAL A 59 14.52 3.68 -19.63
C VAL A 59 15.41 2.44 -19.69
N ALA A 60 16.61 2.53 -20.27
CA ALA A 60 17.55 1.42 -20.34
C ALA A 60 17.94 0.92 -18.94
N SER A 61 18.17 1.83 -18.00
CA SER A 61 18.47 1.54 -16.60
C SER A 61 17.38 0.68 -15.96
N VAL A 62 16.12 1.09 -16.05
CA VAL A 62 14.99 0.36 -15.45
C VAL A 62 14.72 -0.96 -16.17
N THR A 63 14.66 -0.95 -17.50
CA THR A 63 14.30 -2.14 -18.28
C THR A 63 15.37 -3.23 -18.23
N GLY A 64 16.65 -2.85 -18.15
CA GLY A 64 17.78 -3.76 -17.94
C GLY A 64 17.82 -4.42 -16.57
N HIS A 65 17.15 -3.84 -15.57
CA HIS A 65 17.13 -4.31 -14.18
C HIS A 65 15.70 -4.44 -13.65
N ALA A 66 14.72 -4.68 -14.52
CA ALA A 66 13.29 -4.65 -14.18
C ALA A 66 12.90 -5.52 -12.98
N ALA A 67 13.57 -6.68 -12.81
CA ALA A 67 13.32 -7.58 -11.68
C ALA A 67 13.65 -6.97 -10.30
N LEU A 68 14.46 -5.91 -10.23
CA LEU A 68 14.79 -5.21 -9.00
C LEU A 68 13.80 -4.07 -8.68
N PHE A 69 13.06 -3.58 -9.69
CA PHE A 69 12.19 -2.42 -9.50
C PHE A 69 10.79 -2.80 -9.01
N ASP A 70 10.37 -2.18 -7.94
CA ASP A 70 8.98 -2.22 -7.46
C ASP A 70 8.11 -1.15 -8.14
N GLU A 71 8.72 -0.04 -8.55
CA GLU A 71 8.07 1.02 -9.35
C GLU A 71 9.13 1.98 -9.94
N ALA A 72 8.76 2.70 -11.00
CA ALA A 72 9.55 3.76 -11.58
C ALA A 72 8.70 5.02 -11.79
N SER A 73 9.33 6.20 -11.65
CA SER A 73 8.65 7.48 -11.68
C SER A 73 9.20 8.38 -12.80
N PRO A 74 8.58 8.40 -13.98
CA PRO A 74 8.86 9.43 -14.99
C PRO A 74 8.66 10.83 -14.40
N PHE A 75 9.73 11.62 -14.32
CA PHE A 75 9.77 12.97 -13.76
C PHE A 75 9.38 14.01 -14.82
N TRP A 76 8.16 13.93 -15.37
CA TRP A 76 7.79 14.54 -16.62
C TRP A 76 6.53 15.39 -16.59
N PHE A 77 5.85 15.51 -15.47
CA PHE A 77 4.67 16.38 -15.35
C PHE A 77 4.95 17.59 -14.47
N SER A 78 4.28 18.69 -14.80
CA SER A 78 4.22 19.88 -13.96
C SER A 78 2.81 20.42 -13.93
N ILE A 79 2.40 21.00 -12.78
CA ILE A 79 1.11 21.66 -12.63
C ILE A 79 1.32 23.10 -12.15
N SER A 80 0.67 24.07 -12.81
CA SER A 80 0.88 25.51 -12.58
C SER A 80 -0.36 26.27 -12.08
N ALA A 81 -1.55 25.64 -12.20
CA ALA A 81 -2.81 26.13 -11.66
C ALA A 81 -3.63 24.92 -11.17
N ALA A 82 -4.84 25.13 -10.67
CA ALA A 82 -5.67 24.04 -10.15
C ALA A 82 -5.80 22.86 -11.12
N SER A 83 -5.89 23.13 -12.43
CA SER A 83 -6.09 22.11 -13.47
C SER A 83 -5.10 22.19 -14.65
N THR A 84 -4.14 23.12 -14.64
CA THR A 84 -3.21 23.31 -15.76
C THR A 84 -2.01 22.39 -15.63
N VAL A 85 -2.06 21.26 -16.32
CA VAL A 85 -1.00 20.26 -16.37
C VAL A 85 -0.19 20.43 -17.65
N SER A 86 1.13 20.35 -17.55
CA SER A 86 2.06 20.33 -18.69
C SER A 86 2.99 19.11 -18.62
N VAL A 87 3.40 18.62 -19.78
CA VAL A 87 4.43 17.60 -19.93
C VAL A 87 5.76 18.30 -20.18
N LYS A 88 6.79 17.94 -19.41
CA LYS A 88 8.16 18.38 -19.61
C LYS A 88 8.83 17.49 -20.65
N GLY A 89 9.58 18.08 -21.59
CA GLY A 89 10.20 17.35 -22.69
C GLY A 89 9.18 16.86 -23.75
N SER A 90 9.47 15.74 -24.38
CA SER A 90 8.65 15.19 -25.46
C SER A 90 7.54 14.28 -24.92
N ALA A 91 6.30 14.51 -25.35
CA ALA A 91 5.18 13.62 -25.05
C ALA A 91 5.32 12.23 -25.69
N GLY A 92 5.99 12.16 -26.84
CA GLY A 92 6.33 10.90 -27.50
C GLY A 92 7.29 10.05 -26.66
N ASP A 93 8.36 10.66 -26.14
CA ASP A 93 9.33 9.97 -25.27
C ASP A 93 8.67 9.49 -23.97
N LEU A 94 7.77 10.30 -23.39
CA LEU A 94 7.00 9.89 -22.20
C LEU A 94 6.15 8.65 -22.49
N SER A 95 5.42 8.66 -23.61
CA SER A 95 4.56 7.54 -24.00
C SER A 95 5.39 6.28 -24.26
N ALA A 96 6.53 6.41 -24.96
CA ALA A 96 7.45 5.32 -25.23
C ALA A 96 8.06 4.75 -23.94
N ALA A 97 8.48 5.63 -23.00
CA ALA A 97 9.02 5.21 -21.70
C ALA A 97 7.97 4.43 -20.89
N ILE A 98 6.75 4.94 -20.77
CA ILE A 98 5.66 4.25 -20.08
C ILE A 98 5.37 2.89 -20.71
N ALA A 99 5.35 2.79 -22.04
CA ALA A 99 5.13 1.53 -22.74
C ALA A 99 6.26 0.52 -22.47
N ALA A 100 7.52 0.96 -22.52
CA ALA A 100 8.69 0.11 -22.26
C ALA A 100 8.69 -0.44 -20.82
N LEU A 101 8.36 0.38 -19.83
CA LEU A 101 8.24 -0.04 -18.43
C LEU A 101 7.13 -1.07 -18.24
N LYS A 102 5.96 -0.82 -18.81
CA LYS A 102 4.82 -1.75 -18.77
C LYS A 102 5.13 -3.09 -19.41
N ALA A 103 5.82 -3.09 -20.54
CA ALA A 103 6.26 -4.31 -21.23
C ALA A 103 7.18 -5.19 -20.36
N ARG A 104 7.88 -4.59 -19.38
CA ARG A 104 8.71 -5.28 -18.40
C ARG A 104 8.01 -5.54 -17.06
N GLY A 105 6.72 -5.22 -16.96
CA GLY A 105 5.93 -5.42 -15.73
C GLY A 105 6.30 -4.46 -14.60
N VAL A 106 7.03 -3.37 -14.87
CA VAL A 106 7.41 -2.37 -13.85
C VAL A 106 6.24 -1.40 -13.64
N PRO A 107 5.71 -1.28 -12.43
CA PRO A 107 4.69 -0.30 -12.10
C PRO A 107 5.18 1.13 -12.32
N VAL A 108 4.32 1.97 -12.90
CA VAL A 108 4.67 3.35 -13.27
C VAL A 108 3.88 4.33 -12.41
N LEU A 109 4.59 5.20 -11.67
CA LEU A 109 4.03 6.30 -10.89
C LEU A 109 4.69 7.60 -11.35
N PRO A 110 4.20 8.27 -12.42
CA PRO A 110 4.79 9.51 -12.89
C PRO A 110 4.84 10.56 -11.79
N THR A 111 5.95 11.31 -11.75
CA THR A 111 6.09 12.44 -10.85
C THR A 111 5.47 13.68 -11.44
N VAL A 112 4.68 14.37 -10.62
CA VAL A 112 4.11 15.69 -10.90
C VAL A 112 4.75 16.70 -9.98
N THR A 113 5.50 17.65 -10.54
CA THR A 113 6.03 18.82 -9.83
C THR A 113 5.01 19.96 -9.86
N SER A 114 5.15 20.93 -8.99
CA SER A 114 4.35 22.18 -9.05
C SER A 114 5.21 23.40 -9.27
N THR A 115 4.58 24.48 -9.74
CA THR A 115 5.18 25.82 -9.79
C THR A 115 4.55 26.78 -8.79
N PHE A 116 3.77 26.26 -7.83
CA PHE A 116 3.16 27.07 -6.78
C PHE A 116 4.20 27.48 -5.74
N ASP A 117 4.20 28.77 -5.37
CA ASP A 117 4.68 29.20 -4.07
C ASP A 117 3.64 28.89 -2.98
N ALA A 118 3.99 29.20 -1.72
CA ALA A 118 3.09 28.96 -0.60
C ALA A 118 1.79 29.76 -0.70
N ASP A 119 1.85 31.01 -1.18
CA ASP A 119 0.70 31.90 -1.22
C ASP A 119 -0.34 31.40 -2.25
N ARG A 120 0.09 31.06 -3.46
CA ARG A 120 -0.77 30.50 -4.50
C ARG A 120 -1.31 29.13 -4.10
N PHE A 121 -0.48 28.30 -3.47
CA PHE A 121 -0.91 26.98 -3.04
C PHE A 121 -1.88 27.03 -1.85
N ALA A 122 -1.66 27.93 -0.88
CA ALA A 122 -2.59 28.18 0.21
C ALA A 122 -3.98 28.63 -0.28
N ALA A 123 -4.02 29.50 -1.29
CA ALA A 123 -5.27 29.92 -1.94
C ALA A 123 -6.00 28.70 -2.55
N LEU A 124 -5.31 27.86 -3.33
CA LEU A 124 -5.86 26.62 -3.90
C LEU A 124 -6.39 25.69 -2.80
N LEU A 125 -5.62 25.48 -1.74
CA LEU A 125 -5.96 24.56 -0.65
C LEU A 125 -7.14 25.05 0.20
N SER A 126 -7.42 26.35 0.21
CA SER A 126 -8.45 26.94 1.06
C SER A 126 -9.87 26.70 0.55
N SER A 127 -10.07 26.51 -0.76
CA SER A 127 -11.36 26.22 -1.36
C SER A 127 -11.54 24.72 -1.62
N PRO A 128 -12.61 24.08 -1.12
CA PRO A 128 -12.94 22.70 -1.48
C PRO A 128 -13.12 22.49 -2.99
N ALA A 129 -13.66 23.48 -3.70
CA ALA A 129 -13.89 23.41 -5.15
C ALA A 129 -12.56 23.36 -5.92
N THR A 130 -11.60 24.25 -5.60
CA THR A 130 -10.29 24.27 -6.27
C THR A 130 -9.46 23.03 -5.93
N ARG A 131 -9.56 22.50 -4.70
CA ARG A 131 -8.95 21.21 -4.36
C ARG A 131 -9.55 20.06 -5.17
N ALA A 132 -10.88 20.03 -5.31
CA ALA A 132 -11.56 19.00 -6.12
C ALA A 132 -11.17 19.07 -7.60
N GLU A 133 -11.06 20.28 -8.17
CA GLU A 133 -10.55 20.52 -9.52
C GLU A 133 -9.11 20.00 -9.67
N HIS A 134 -8.25 20.31 -8.71
CA HIS A 134 -6.86 19.86 -8.69
C HIS A 134 -6.75 18.33 -8.62
N VAL A 135 -7.51 17.68 -7.74
CA VAL A 135 -7.61 16.22 -7.63
C VAL A 135 -8.10 15.62 -8.94
N ALA A 136 -9.08 16.21 -9.59
CA ALA A 136 -9.60 15.75 -10.88
C ALA A 136 -8.54 15.83 -11.99
N ALA A 137 -7.77 16.94 -12.04
CA ALA A 137 -6.67 17.10 -13.00
C ALA A 137 -5.56 16.05 -12.81
N LEU A 138 -5.14 15.83 -11.58
CA LEU A 138 -4.13 14.82 -11.25
C LEU A 138 -4.63 13.39 -11.55
N THR A 139 -5.86 13.08 -11.17
CA THR A 139 -6.45 11.75 -11.43
C THR A 139 -6.58 11.47 -12.92
N ARG A 140 -6.80 12.53 -13.73
CA ARG A 140 -6.84 12.44 -15.20
C ARG A 140 -5.50 11.98 -15.76
N ILE A 141 -4.36 12.49 -15.28
CA ILE A 141 -3.02 12.00 -15.68
C ILE A 141 -2.95 10.48 -15.51
N ALA A 142 -3.30 9.99 -14.32
CA ALA A 142 -3.21 8.56 -14.02
C ALA A 142 -4.14 7.70 -14.88
N ARG A 143 -5.33 8.21 -15.23
CA ARG A 143 -6.29 7.55 -16.10
C ARG A 143 -5.82 7.54 -17.55
N ASP A 144 -5.45 8.71 -18.11
CA ASP A 144 -5.18 8.89 -19.54
C ASP A 144 -3.90 8.14 -19.97
N PHE A 145 -2.88 8.15 -19.13
CA PHE A 145 -1.66 7.35 -19.33
C PHE A 145 -1.77 5.91 -18.82
N ARG A 146 -2.91 5.52 -18.22
CA ARG A 146 -3.17 4.18 -17.67
C ARG A 146 -2.08 3.70 -16.73
N VAL A 147 -1.54 4.58 -15.88
CA VAL A 147 -0.42 4.29 -14.97
C VAL A 147 -0.91 3.80 -13.61
N ASN A 148 -0.01 3.25 -12.79
CA ASN A 148 -0.32 2.58 -11.53
C ASN A 148 -0.53 3.54 -10.36
N GLY A 149 -0.28 4.82 -10.55
CA GLY A 149 -0.44 5.85 -9.53
C GLY A 149 0.26 7.13 -9.91
N LEU A 150 0.50 7.99 -8.93
CA LEU A 150 1.23 9.24 -9.07
C LEU A 150 2.25 9.42 -7.93
N ASP A 151 3.23 10.26 -8.17
CA ASP A 151 4.18 10.78 -7.20
C ASP A 151 4.09 12.31 -7.19
N LEU A 152 3.72 12.92 -6.06
CA LEU A 152 3.68 14.37 -5.93
C LEU A 152 5.00 14.89 -5.37
N ASP A 153 5.64 15.80 -6.11
CA ASP A 153 6.91 16.42 -5.77
C ASP A 153 6.76 17.96 -5.83
N TYR A 154 6.08 18.50 -4.81
CA TYR A 154 5.77 19.93 -4.71
C TYR A 154 6.75 20.62 -3.78
N GLU A 155 7.85 21.15 -4.34
CA GLU A 155 8.96 21.71 -3.57
C GLU A 155 8.82 23.23 -3.34
N THR A 156 8.33 23.95 -4.33
CA THR A 156 8.24 25.41 -4.29
C THR A 156 7.23 25.95 -3.28
N VAL A 157 6.34 25.10 -2.78
CA VAL A 157 5.32 25.45 -1.77
C VAL A 157 5.88 25.80 -0.39
N ASN A 158 7.20 25.70 -0.21
CA ASN A 158 7.91 26.17 1.00
C ASN A 158 8.33 27.64 0.92
N PHE A 159 8.17 28.30 -0.22
CA PHE A 159 8.56 29.68 -0.43
C PHE A 159 7.29 30.56 -0.48
N GLY A 160 7.29 31.66 0.28
CA GLY A 160 6.16 32.57 0.41
C GLY A 160 5.96 33.09 1.84
N SER A 161 4.84 33.71 2.10
CA SER A 161 4.52 34.32 3.40
C SER A 161 4.40 33.26 4.52
N ALA A 162 4.65 33.64 5.77
CA ALA A 162 4.52 32.75 6.91
C ALA A 162 3.07 32.24 7.07
N ALA A 163 2.09 33.14 6.93
CA ALA A 163 0.67 32.79 7.04
C ALA A 163 0.25 31.77 5.97
N ALA A 164 0.72 31.92 4.73
CA ALA A 164 0.45 30.96 3.67
C ALA A 164 1.09 29.58 3.97
N LYS A 165 2.30 29.57 4.50
CA LYS A 165 2.97 28.31 4.91
C LYS A 165 2.23 27.58 6.03
N ASP A 166 1.59 28.29 6.98
CA ASP A 166 0.72 27.69 8.00
C ASP A 166 -0.49 27.00 7.36
N VAL A 167 -1.12 27.65 6.38
CA VAL A 167 -2.23 27.07 5.61
C VAL A 167 -1.75 25.84 4.83
N VAL A 168 -0.60 25.92 4.15
CA VAL A 168 -0.02 24.77 3.41
C VAL A 168 0.22 23.61 4.36
N ARG A 169 0.88 23.83 5.50
CA ARG A 169 1.14 22.79 6.49
C ARG A 169 -0.15 22.10 6.96
N ALA A 170 -1.20 22.88 7.23
CA ALA A 170 -2.47 22.37 7.74
C ALA A 170 -3.30 21.66 6.65
N LYS A 171 -3.30 22.15 5.41
CA LYS A 171 -4.25 21.72 4.38
C LYS A 171 -3.64 20.86 3.25
N TYR A 172 -2.33 20.85 3.06
CA TYR A 172 -1.71 19.96 2.06
C TYR A 172 -2.01 18.48 2.35
N PRO A 173 -1.98 17.98 3.61
CA PRO A 173 -2.40 16.62 3.91
C PRO A 173 -3.86 16.31 3.55
N LEU A 174 -4.77 17.29 3.56
CA LEU A 174 -6.16 17.11 3.13
C LEU A 174 -6.22 16.85 1.62
N LEU A 175 -5.52 17.65 0.82
CA LEU A 175 -5.41 17.43 -0.62
C LEU A 175 -4.83 16.05 -0.93
N VAL A 176 -3.78 15.64 -0.21
CA VAL A 176 -3.15 14.33 -0.38
C VAL A 176 -4.15 13.21 -0.05
N ALA A 177 -4.94 13.34 1.01
CA ALA A 177 -5.97 12.36 1.37
C ALA A 177 -7.12 12.30 0.35
N GLU A 178 -7.57 13.45 -0.17
CA GLU A 178 -8.60 13.54 -1.22
C GLU A 178 -8.10 12.86 -2.52
N LEU A 179 -6.84 13.11 -2.90
CA LEU A 179 -6.23 12.50 -4.09
C LEU A 179 -6.01 11.00 -3.90
N GLU A 180 -5.49 10.57 -2.74
CA GLU A 180 -5.31 9.14 -2.43
C GLU A 180 -6.65 8.40 -2.54
N ALA A 181 -7.71 8.93 -1.93
CA ALA A 181 -9.03 8.35 -1.98
C ALA A 181 -9.58 8.24 -3.42
N ALA A 182 -9.31 9.24 -4.27
CA ALA A 182 -9.70 9.21 -5.68
C ALA A 182 -8.92 8.18 -6.50
N LEU A 183 -7.60 8.08 -6.27
CA LEU A 183 -6.74 7.09 -6.92
C LEU A 183 -7.04 5.67 -6.44
N ALA A 184 -7.25 5.48 -5.14
CA ALA A 184 -7.56 4.17 -4.54
C ALA A 184 -8.86 3.56 -5.07
N LYS A 185 -9.88 4.38 -5.40
CA LYS A 185 -11.11 3.92 -6.09
C LYS A 185 -10.82 3.26 -7.44
N GLN A 186 -9.70 3.62 -8.08
CA GLN A 186 -9.24 3.08 -9.36
C GLN A 186 -8.16 2.00 -9.18
N GLY A 187 -7.86 1.56 -7.95
CA GLY A 187 -6.79 0.62 -7.64
C GLY A 187 -5.38 1.19 -7.81
N ARG A 188 -5.23 2.51 -7.83
CA ARG A 188 -3.97 3.23 -8.02
C ARG A 188 -3.40 3.73 -6.72
N ARG A 189 -2.12 4.09 -6.71
CA ARG A 189 -1.35 4.47 -5.52
C ARG A 189 -0.89 5.92 -5.58
N LEU A 190 -0.64 6.50 -4.40
CA LEU A 190 -0.08 7.84 -4.25
C LEU A 190 1.22 7.79 -3.44
N ALA A 191 2.31 8.25 -4.06
CA ALA A 191 3.53 8.62 -3.37
C ALA A 191 3.57 10.15 -3.19
N VAL A 192 4.21 10.60 -2.11
CA VAL A 192 4.54 12.02 -1.89
C VAL A 192 6.03 12.11 -1.63
N THR A 193 6.71 12.89 -2.45
CA THR A 193 8.12 13.24 -2.30
C THR A 193 8.24 14.48 -1.42
N VAL A 194 9.13 14.44 -0.44
CA VAL A 194 9.29 15.53 0.54
C VAL A 194 10.76 15.88 0.80
N PRO A 195 11.08 17.15 0.97
CA PRO A 195 12.39 17.60 1.39
C PRO A 195 12.81 17.03 2.76
N ALA A 196 14.13 17.01 3.00
CA ALA A 196 14.72 16.45 4.19
C ALA A 196 14.44 17.30 5.44
N ARG A 197 13.84 16.68 6.49
CA ARG A 197 13.62 17.27 7.82
C ARG A 197 14.17 16.38 8.92
N ARG A 198 14.74 16.99 9.98
CA ARG A 198 15.36 16.28 11.10
C ARG A 198 14.55 16.32 12.38
N SER A 199 13.58 17.25 12.49
CA SER A 199 12.73 17.41 13.68
C SER A 199 11.46 18.19 13.35
N ASP A 200 10.50 18.25 14.29
CA ASP A 200 9.31 19.10 14.18
C ASP A 200 9.66 20.60 14.22
N THR A 201 10.78 20.95 14.85
CA THR A 201 11.29 22.33 14.99
C THR A 201 12.35 22.68 13.95
N ASP A 202 12.62 21.82 12.96
CA ASP A 202 13.54 22.15 11.87
C ASP A 202 12.98 23.34 11.08
N PRO A 203 13.70 24.50 11.04
CA PRO A 203 13.21 25.72 10.40
C PRO A 203 13.11 25.58 8.89
N ASN A 204 13.84 24.62 8.30
CA ASN A 204 13.79 24.35 6.88
C ASN A 204 12.68 23.34 6.57
N TRP A 205 11.93 23.58 5.51
CA TRP A 205 10.93 22.64 4.99
C TRP A 205 9.82 22.25 5.99
N TRP A 206 9.55 23.10 6.99
CA TRP A 206 8.59 22.82 8.07
C TRP A 206 7.14 22.71 7.60
N VAL A 207 6.82 23.19 6.41
CA VAL A 207 5.48 23.04 5.79
C VAL A 207 5.13 21.56 5.53
N TYR A 208 6.12 20.68 5.40
CA TYR A 208 5.88 19.25 5.16
C TYR A 208 5.71 18.51 6.48
N ASP A 209 4.47 18.36 6.93
CA ASP A 209 4.17 17.54 8.10
C ASP A 209 4.27 16.07 7.74
N TYR A 210 5.39 15.43 8.09
CA TYR A 210 5.63 14.02 7.76
C TYR A 210 4.57 13.09 8.34
N ARG A 211 4.08 13.36 9.56
CA ARG A 211 3.04 12.54 10.19
C ARG A 211 1.74 12.61 9.39
N ALA A 212 1.29 13.82 9.10
CA ALA A 212 0.03 14.04 8.39
C ALA A 212 0.10 13.56 6.93
N LEU A 213 1.18 13.90 6.20
CA LEU A 213 1.38 13.44 4.83
C LEU A 213 1.55 11.92 4.75
N GLY A 214 2.33 11.32 5.66
CA GLY A 214 2.51 9.87 5.72
C GLY A 214 1.25 9.11 6.15
N ALA A 215 0.34 9.72 6.90
CA ALA A 215 -0.98 9.15 7.18
C ALA A 215 -1.84 9.14 5.91
N ALA A 216 -1.83 10.22 5.12
CA ALA A 216 -2.65 10.45 3.95
C ALA A 216 -2.18 9.65 2.71
N ALA A 217 -0.88 9.59 2.44
CA ALA A 217 -0.32 8.92 1.26
C ALA A 217 -0.05 7.42 1.47
N ASP A 218 0.09 6.67 0.38
CA ASP A 218 0.60 5.28 0.41
C ASP A 218 2.09 5.23 0.70
N ARG A 219 2.86 6.21 0.23
CA ARG A 219 4.32 6.29 0.35
C ARG A 219 4.78 7.71 0.62
N LEU A 220 5.86 7.81 1.41
CA LEU A 220 6.62 9.03 1.62
C LEU A 220 8.05 8.78 1.13
N ARG A 221 8.50 9.54 0.14
CA ARG A 221 9.86 9.51 -0.41
C ARG A 221 10.65 10.70 0.13
N LEU A 222 11.74 10.43 0.80
CA LEU A 222 12.57 11.47 1.42
C LEU A 222 13.66 11.89 0.45
N MET A 223 13.80 13.18 0.15
CA MET A 223 14.92 13.71 -0.62
C MET A 223 16.14 13.87 0.29
N THR A 224 16.81 12.77 0.61
CA THR A 224 17.99 12.72 1.46
C THR A 224 19.28 12.95 0.66
N TYR A 225 19.31 14.02 -0.12
CA TYR A 225 20.41 14.48 -0.94
C TYR A 225 20.41 16.02 -1.04
N ASP A 226 21.38 16.58 -1.77
CA ASP A 226 21.63 18.02 -1.87
C ASP A 226 21.90 18.70 -0.51
N TYR A 227 22.51 17.97 0.46
CA TYR A 227 23.04 18.59 1.66
C TYR A 227 24.05 19.69 1.31
N SER A 228 24.99 19.40 0.40
CA SER A 228 25.79 20.39 -0.30
C SER A 228 25.25 20.57 -1.71
N TRP A 229 24.62 21.71 -1.94
CA TRP A 229 23.94 22.06 -3.19
C TRP A 229 24.75 23.08 -4.03
N SER A 230 24.29 23.40 -5.24
CA SER A 230 25.06 24.21 -6.20
C SER A 230 25.44 25.60 -5.70
N GLY A 231 24.59 26.25 -4.92
CA GLY A 231 24.83 27.59 -4.35
C GLY A 231 25.38 27.58 -2.93
N GLY A 232 25.62 26.41 -2.34
CA GLY A 232 26.10 26.25 -0.98
C GLY A 232 27.60 25.90 -0.89
N PRO A 233 28.10 25.69 0.33
CA PRO A 233 29.45 25.23 0.57
C PRO A 233 29.76 23.88 -0.08
N ALA A 234 31.02 23.71 -0.52
CA ALA A 234 31.49 22.43 -1.07
C ALA A 234 31.49 21.34 0.00
N GLY A 235 30.96 20.18 -0.33
CA GLY A 235 30.88 19.07 0.60
C GLY A 235 30.14 17.84 0.01
N PRO A 236 29.89 16.80 0.83
CA PRO A 236 29.20 15.60 0.43
C PRO A 236 27.74 15.90 0.06
N ILE A 237 27.22 15.18 -0.94
CA ILE A 237 25.83 15.34 -1.42
C ILE A 237 24.82 14.82 -0.38
N ALA A 238 25.18 13.73 0.32
CA ALA A 238 24.29 13.07 1.29
C ALA A 238 25.11 12.44 2.44
N PRO A 239 25.66 13.27 3.37
CA PRO A 239 26.49 12.76 4.47
C PRO A 239 25.69 11.85 5.39
N MET A 240 26.28 10.72 5.81
CA MET A 240 25.59 9.63 6.52
C MET A 240 24.90 10.06 7.80
N SER A 241 25.55 10.91 8.63
CA SER A 241 24.95 11.37 9.89
C SER A 241 23.67 12.20 9.66
N TRP A 242 23.66 13.00 8.61
CA TRP A 242 22.50 13.80 8.21
C TRP A 242 21.39 12.90 7.66
N VAL A 243 21.70 11.95 6.75
CA VAL A 243 20.72 10.99 6.23
C VAL A 243 20.13 10.14 7.36
N ASP A 244 20.98 9.66 8.28
CA ASP A 244 20.58 8.87 9.45
C ASP A 244 19.58 9.63 10.34
N SER A 245 19.84 10.90 10.62
CA SER A 245 18.95 11.74 11.44
C SER A 245 17.58 11.96 10.78
N ILE A 246 17.54 12.17 9.45
CA ILE A 246 16.28 12.35 8.71
C ILE A 246 15.47 11.07 8.69
N VAL A 247 16.11 9.93 8.38
CA VAL A 247 15.42 8.63 8.32
C VAL A 247 14.90 8.24 9.71
N GLY A 248 15.68 8.48 10.76
CA GLY A 248 15.28 8.26 12.14
C GLY A 248 14.08 9.10 12.54
N TYR A 249 14.11 10.40 12.22
CA TYR A 249 12.97 11.28 12.44
C TYR A 249 11.73 10.82 11.67
N ALA A 250 11.84 10.56 10.37
CA ALA A 250 10.72 10.10 9.55
C ALA A 250 10.13 8.78 10.08
N ALA A 251 10.95 7.81 10.45
CA ALA A 251 10.52 6.52 10.99
C ALA A 251 9.82 6.64 12.36
N SER A 252 10.08 7.72 13.11
CA SER A 252 9.37 8.03 14.36
C SER A 252 7.99 8.66 14.13
N ARG A 253 7.74 9.22 12.94
CA ARG A 253 6.50 9.95 12.59
C ARG A 253 5.58 9.18 11.68
N VAL A 254 6.13 8.33 10.81
CA VAL A 254 5.43 7.62 9.74
C VAL A 254 5.69 6.13 9.87
N SER A 255 4.74 5.30 9.48
CA SER A 255 4.98 3.86 9.38
C SER A 255 6.22 3.60 8.52
N PRO A 256 7.28 2.94 9.03
CA PRO A 256 8.49 2.70 8.28
C PRO A 256 8.27 2.03 6.92
N MET A 257 7.23 1.21 6.81
CA MET A 257 6.85 0.54 5.55
C MET A 257 6.29 1.48 4.47
N LYS A 258 6.09 2.75 4.78
CA LYS A 258 5.73 3.78 3.79
C LYS A 258 6.93 4.61 3.34
N ILE A 259 8.08 4.50 3.99
CA ILE A 259 9.25 5.38 3.80
C ILE A 259 10.22 4.78 2.80
N SER A 260 10.63 5.58 1.79
CA SER A 260 11.76 5.31 0.92
C SER A 260 12.84 6.38 1.09
N ILE A 261 14.10 5.94 1.22
CA ILE A 261 15.27 6.83 1.36
C ILE A 261 15.69 7.28 -0.04
N GLY A 262 15.73 8.57 -0.31
CA GLY A 262 16.30 9.13 -1.51
C GLY A 262 17.83 8.91 -1.55
N VAL A 263 18.34 8.36 -2.65
CA VAL A 263 19.77 8.09 -2.80
C VAL A 263 20.29 8.83 -4.02
N PRO A 264 21.30 9.71 -3.87
CA PRO A 264 21.87 10.41 -5.00
C PRO A 264 22.73 9.47 -5.86
N VAL A 265 22.57 9.58 -7.17
CA VAL A 265 23.38 8.87 -8.19
C VAL A 265 24.16 9.89 -9.01
N TYR A 266 24.70 10.88 -8.34
CA TYR A 266 25.43 12.00 -8.92
C TYR A 266 26.41 12.59 -7.93
N GLY A 267 27.18 13.54 -8.41
CA GLY A 267 28.05 14.38 -7.62
C GLY A 267 28.13 15.79 -8.16
N ARG A 268 28.80 16.62 -7.43
CA ARG A 268 29.10 18.01 -7.81
C ARG A 268 30.55 18.33 -7.57
N ASP A 269 31.06 19.31 -8.30
CA ASP A 269 32.33 19.93 -8.01
C ASP A 269 32.15 21.44 -7.81
N TRP A 270 32.98 22.01 -6.93
CA TRP A 270 32.94 23.41 -6.58
C TRP A 270 34.30 24.05 -6.79
N PHE A 271 34.28 25.32 -7.13
CA PHE A 271 35.47 26.18 -7.10
C PHE A 271 35.95 26.33 -5.66
N VAL A 272 37.25 26.18 -5.45
CA VAL A 272 37.90 26.39 -4.13
C VAL A 272 38.65 27.71 -4.12
N LYS A 273 39.54 27.88 -5.09
CA LYS A 273 40.33 29.12 -5.23
C LYS A 273 40.96 29.24 -6.61
N THR A 274 41.32 30.44 -6.98
CA THR A 274 42.22 30.69 -8.09
C THR A 274 43.65 30.25 -7.71
N VAL A 275 44.34 29.55 -8.61
CA VAL A 275 45.73 29.12 -8.46
C VAL A 275 46.65 30.09 -9.23
N SER A 276 46.25 30.46 -10.45
CA SER A 276 46.96 31.45 -11.29
C SER A 276 46.00 32.14 -12.26
N GLY A 277 46.37 33.35 -12.68
CA GLY A 277 45.57 34.16 -13.61
C GLY A 277 44.29 34.71 -12.97
N SER A 278 43.47 35.37 -13.78
CA SER A 278 42.14 35.88 -13.36
C SER A 278 41.04 34.95 -13.85
N CYS A 279 40.36 34.28 -12.91
CA CYS A 279 39.32 33.32 -13.22
C CYS A 279 37.99 34.02 -13.53
N PRO A 280 37.31 33.67 -14.64
CA PRO A 280 36.00 34.22 -14.99
C PRO A 280 34.91 33.76 -14.00
N ALA A 281 33.80 34.46 -13.97
CA ALA A 281 32.64 34.10 -13.12
C ALA A 281 32.17 32.68 -13.38
N SER A 282 32.19 32.20 -14.62
CA SER A 282 31.85 30.84 -15.00
C SER A 282 32.71 29.75 -14.35
N ALA A 283 33.99 30.08 -14.02
CA ALA A 283 34.85 29.15 -13.29
C ALA A 283 34.39 28.91 -11.85
N ARG A 284 33.60 29.83 -11.29
CA ARG A 284 33.06 29.74 -9.92
C ARG A 284 31.81 28.90 -9.82
N ALA A 285 31.11 28.64 -10.92
CA ALA A 285 29.91 27.81 -10.95
C ALA A 285 30.24 26.39 -10.48
N SER A 286 29.35 25.80 -9.69
CA SER A 286 29.40 24.37 -9.42
C SER A 286 28.90 23.58 -10.61
N LEU A 287 29.47 22.40 -10.84
CA LEU A 287 29.11 21.53 -11.96
C LEU A 287 28.63 20.20 -11.42
N SER A 288 27.47 19.75 -11.90
CA SER A 288 26.93 18.44 -11.60
C SER A 288 27.36 17.42 -12.64
N ARG A 289 27.65 16.19 -12.19
CA ARG A 289 27.90 15.03 -13.07
C ARG A 289 27.22 13.80 -12.49
N THR A 290 26.82 12.87 -13.36
CA THR A 290 26.38 11.54 -12.94
C THR A 290 27.48 10.82 -12.16
N THR A 291 27.16 9.82 -11.35
CA THR A 291 28.19 9.01 -10.67
C THR A 291 29.18 8.40 -11.67
N ALA A 292 28.66 7.84 -12.77
CA ALA A 292 29.51 7.32 -13.87
C ALA A 292 30.41 8.41 -14.44
N GLY A 293 29.84 9.61 -14.71
CA GLY A 293 30.60 10.76 -15.22
C GLY A 293 31.66 11.29 -14.25
N MET A 294 31.43 11.24 -12.93
CA MET A 294 32.44 11.60 -11.92
C MET A 294 33.60 10.60 -11.88
N GLN A 295 33.30 9.31 -11.98
CA GLN A 295 34.32 8.26 -12.01
C GLN A 295 35.17 8.37 -13.28
N GLU A 296 34.52 8.55 -14.43
CA GLU A 296 35.20 8.74 -15.71
C GLU A 296 36.06 9.99 -15.72
N PHE A 297 35.55 11.11 -15.20
CA PHE A 297 36.28 12.36 -15.07
C PHE A 297 37.55 12.24 -14.20
N ALA A 298 37.47 11.54 -13.07
CA ALA A 298 38.61 11.26 -12.23
C ALA A 298 39.63 10.36 -12.96
N ARG A 299 39.15 9.29 -13.59
CA ARG A 299 39.97 8.33 -14.32
C ARG A 299 40.71 8.97 -15.49
N SER A 300 40.06 9.79 -16.30
CA SER A 300 40.69 10.50 -17.44
C SER A 300 41.78 11.47 -17.05
N ARG A 301 41.84 11.85 -15.76
CA ARG A 301 42.83 12.74 -15.18
C ARG A 301 43.89 12.02 -14.31
N GLY A 302 43.87 10.69 -14.26
CA GLY A 302 44.76 9.90 -13.40
C GLY A 302 44.50 10.11 -11.90
N ILE A 303 43.29 10.55 -11.49
CA ILE A 303 42.96 10.85 -10.11
C ILE A 303 42.30 9.66 -9.45
N THR A 304 42.81 9.25 -8.29
CA THR A 304 42.14 8.24 -7.44
C THR A 304 41.30 8.96 -6.38
N PRO A 305 39.93 8.86 -6.46
CA PRO A 305 39.08 9.49 -5.47
C PRO A 305 39.22 8.87 -4.07
N ARG A 306 39.45 9.72 -3.07
CA ARG A 306 39.54 9.32 -1.67
C ARG A 306 38.15 8.97 -1.12
N TRP A 307 38.08 7.93 -0.29
CA TRP A 307 36.90 7.64 0.52
C TRP A 307 36.89 8.50 1.78
N ASP A 308 35.80 9.21 1.99
CA ASP A 308 35.54 9.91 3.25
C ASP A 308 34.58 9.07 4.10
N SER A 309 35.13 8.49 5.18
CA SER A 309 34.38 7.57 6.03
C SER A 309 33.29 8.24 6.86
N ALA A 310 33.46 9.52 7.20
CA ALA A 310 32.51 10.28 8.01
C ALA A 310 31.21 10.55 7.22
N SER A 311 31.35 10.95 5.97
CA SER A 311 30.20 11.20 5.09
C SER A 311 29.76 9.97 4.30
N ALA A 312 30.57 8.92 4.24
CA ALA A 312 30.41 7.76 3.36
C ALA A 312 30.30 8.16 1.88
N SER A 313 31.11 9.09 1.43
CA SER A 313 31.14 9.63 0.06
C SER A 313 32.55 9.57 -0.52
N ARG A 314 32.67 9.76 -1.83
CA ARG A 314 33.92 9.94 -2.54
C ARG A 314 34.24 11.42 -2.70
N THR A 315 35.51 11.76 -2.62
CA THR A 315 36.00 13.13 -2.86
C THR A 315 37.35 13.13 -3.53
N PHE A 316 37.61 14.15 -4.34
CA PHE A 316 38.92 14.45 -4.91
C PHE A 316 39.04 15.92 -5.23
N THR A 317 40.29 16.41 -5.36
CA THR A 317 40.58 17.76 -5.82
C THR A 317 41.32 17.70 -7.15
N TYR A 318 41.14 18.74 -7.97
CA TYR A 318 41.82 18.85 -9.23
C TYR A 318 42.04 20.32 -9.63
N ARG A 319 42.89 20.55 -10.62
CA ARG A 319 43.10 21.86 -11.24
C ARG A 319 42.36 21.89 -12.59
N GLN A 320 41.62 22.95 -12.84
CA GLN A 320 40.93 23.20 -14.09
C GLN A 320 41.48 24.48 -14.72
N ARG A 321 41.88 24.37 -15.99
CA ARG A 321 42.28 25.50 -16.81
C ARG A 321 41.09 26.09 -17.53
N TYR A 322 41.01 27.40 -17.56
CA TYR A 322 40.00 28.17 -18.30
C TYR A 322 40.71 29.17 -19.18
N SER A 323 40.37 29.25 -20.45
CA SER A 323 40.83 30.31 -21.35
C SER A 323 39.96 31.55 -21.13
N THR A 324 40.59 32.71 -21.08
CA THR A 324 39.96 34.02 -20.94
C THR A 324 40.53 34.99 -21.97
N SER A 325 39.88 36.13 -22.18
CA SER A 325 40.35 37.18 -23.09
C SER A 325 41.72 37.76 -22.65
N SER A 326 42.06 37.67 -21.36
CA SER A 326 43.31 38.17 -20.77
C SER A 326 44.33 37.04 -20.51
N GLY A 327 44.17 35.83 -21.12
CA GLY A 327 45.10 34.72 -20.96
C GLY A 327 44.46 33.49 -20.33
N THR A 328 45.20 32.77 -19.50
CA THR A 328 44.74 31.52 -18.89
C THR A 328 44.55 31.69 -17.38
N CYS A 329 43.40 31.25 -16.87
CA CYS A 329 43.17 31.04 -15.45
C CYS A 329 43.29 29.55 -15.08
N VAL A 330 43.88 29.26 -13.93
CA VAL A 330 43.84 27.93 -13.31
C VAL A 330 43.12 28.01 -11.98
N ALA A 331 42.03 27.25 -11.88
CA ALA A 331 41.25 27.13 -10.65
C ALA A 331 41.52 25.78 -9.95
N LYS A 332 41.63 25.79 -8.61
CA LYS A 332 41.52 24.58 -7.80
C LYS A 332 40.04 24.29 -7.57
N ARG A 333 39.60 23.05 -7.79
CA ARG A 333 38.23 22.57 -7.59
C ARG A 333 38.26 21.35 -6.68
N VAL A 334 37.14 21.11 -5.98
CA VAL A 334 36.88 19.90 -5.18
C VAL A 334 35.59 19.25 -5.64
N ALA A 335 35.65 17.96 -5.84
CA ALA A 335 34.50 17.15 -6.21
C ALA A 335 34.07 16.22 -5.07
N TRP A 336 32.76 16.06 -4.91
CA TRP A 336 32.14 15.09 -4.02
C TRP A 336 31.05 14.32 -4.77
N TYR A 337 30.98 13.01 -4.57
CA TYR A 337 29.95 12.18 -5.20
C TYR A 337 29.71 10.90 -4.40
N ASP A 338 28.53 10.32 -4.59
CA ASP A 338 28.17 9.03 -4.05
C ASP A 338 28.36 7.92 -5.08
N ASP A 339 28.93 6.79 -4.65
CA ASP A 339 29.16 5.59 -5.47
C ASP A 339 28.42 4.37 -4.89
N ALA A 340 28.66 3.18 -5.43
CA ALA A 340 28.07 1.94 -4.95
C ALA A 340 28.43 1.60 -3.49
N ARG A 341 29.55 2.09 -2.96
CA ARG A 341 29.92 1.96 -1.55
C ARG A 341 29.09 2.92 -0.68
N SER A 342 28.82 4.12 -1.18
CA SER A 342 27.91 5.09 -0.54
C SER A 342 26.46 4.55 -0.49
N LEU A 343 25.99 3.93 -1.58
CA LEU A 343 24.70 3.23 -1.61
C LEU A 343 24.65 2.12 -0.53
N GLN A 344 25.69 1.28 -0.42
CA GLN A 344 25.75 0.23 0.60
C GLN A 344 25.62 0.79 2.02
N ALA A 345 26.23 1.93 2.30
CA ALA A 345 26.10 2.60 3.60
C ALA A 345 24.64 3.02 3.85
N LYS A 346 23.95 3.58 2.86
CA LYS A 346 22.53 3.98 2.96
C LYS A 346 21.58 2.80 3.07
N LEU A 347 21.87 1.67 2.40
CA LEU A 347 21.10 0.45 2.55
C LEU A 347 21.12 -0.11 3.99
N ARG A 348 22.17 0.16 4.78
CA ARG A 348 22.18 -0.19 6.22
C ARG A 348 21.10 0.56 7.01
N LEU A 349 20.73 1.79 6.58
CA LEU A 349 19.65 2.55 7.21
C LEU A 349 18.29 1.92 6.92
N VAL A 350 18.09 1.29 5.75
CA VAL A 350 16.88 0.52 5.45
C VAL A 350 16.71 -0.58 6.49
N THR A 351 17.78 -1.31 6.82
CA THR A 351 17.77 -2.34 7.86
C THR A 351 17.60 -1.77 9.26
N LYS A 352 18.37 -0.72 9.60
CA LYS A 352 18.37 -0.09 10.94
C LYS A 352 16.97 0.40 11.33
N TYR A 353 16.30 1.12 10.42
CA TYR A 353 14.98 1.71 10.69
C TYR A 353 13.82 0.86 10.17
N ARG A 354 14.10 -0.26 9.51
CA ARG A 354 13.09 -1.14 8.89
C ARG A 354 12.17 -0.39 7.93
N VAL A 355 12.71 0.63 7.26
CA VAL A 355 11.97 1.39 6.25
C VAL A 355 11.80 0.56 4.98
N ARG A 356 10.90 0.99 4.08
CA ARG A 356 10.53 0.19 2.93
C ARG A 356 11.68 -0.06 1.98
N GLY A 357 12.48 0.96 1.66
CA GLY A 357 13.60 0.82 0.73
C GLY A 357 14.18 2.14 0.28
N VAL A 358 14.58 2.21 -0.98
CA VAL A 358 15.28 3.35 -1.58
C VAL A 358 14.59 3.89 -2.82
N ALA A 359 14.83 5.18 -3.12
CA ALA A 359 14.45 5.84 -4.36
C ALA A 359 15.68 6.54 -4.95
N LEU A 360 16.09 6.17 -6.17
CA LEU A 360 17.30 6.66 -6.80
C LEU A 360 17.06 7.99 -7.53
N TRP A 361 17.86 9.02 -7.25
CA TRP A 361 17.88 10.27 -7.99
C TRP A 361 19.25 10.48 -8.65
N ALA A 362 19.38 10.32 -10.00
CA ALA A 362 18.33 9.93 -10.86
C ALA A 362 18.74 8.68 -11.65
N LEU A 363 17.73 7.96 -12.14
CA LEU A 363 17.93 6.74 -12.95
C LEU A 363 18.61 7.08 -14.29
N GLY A 364 19.52 6.19 -14.73
CA GLY A 364 20.37 6.39 -15.89
C GLY A 364 21.75 6.96 -15.53
N ASN A 365 22.00 7.25 -14.26
CA ASN A 365 23.24 7.80 -13.74
C ASN A 365 24.13 6.78 -13.01
N GLU A 366 23.63 5.55 -12.87
CA GLU A 366 24.25 4.46 -12.10
C GLU A 366 25.45 3.86 -12.84
N THR A 367 26.24 3.12 -12.11
CA THR A 367 27.27 2.23 -12.64
C THR A 367 26.87 0.77 -12.44
N PRO A 368 27.46 -0.21 -13.15
CA PRO A 368 27.19 -1.64 -12.91
C PRO A 368 27.35 -2.06 -11.44
N ALA A 369 28.26 -1.41 -10.72
CA ALA A 369 28.47 -1.68 -9.30
C ALA A 369 27.26 -1.32 -8.41
N TYR A 370 26.44 -0.33 -8.79
CA TYR A 370 25.19 -0.02 -8.09
C TYR A 370 24.23 -1.20 -8.13
N TRP A 371 24.01 -1.75 -9.32
CA TRP A 371 23.10 -2.88 -9.54
C TRP A 371 23.55 -4.14 -8.83
N SER A 372 24.86 -4.41 -8.86
CA SER A 372 25.44 -5.52 -8.10
C SER A 372 25.21 -5.37 -6.59
N ARG A 373 25.25 -4.15 -6.05
CA ARG A 373 24.98 -3.88 -4.63
C ARG A 373 23.51 -4.05 -4.27
N LEU A 374 22.60 -3.51 -5.09
CA LEU A 374 21.16 -3.65 -4.88
C LEU A 374 20.74 -5.12 -4.97
N SER A 375 21.21 -5.84 -6.00
CA SER A 375 20.92 -7.26 -6.19
C SER A 375 21.39 -8.10 -5.00
N ARG A 376 22.64 -7.90 -4.55
CA ARG A 376 23.19 -8.60 -3.38
C ARG A 376 22.39 -8.29 -2.11
N TYR A 377 22.09 -7.01 -1.86
CA TYR A 377 21.29 -6.63 -0.69
C TYR A 377 19.91 -7.30 -0.72
N ALA A 378 19.28 -7.37 -1.88
CA ALA A 378 17.99 -8.05 -2.06
C ALA A 378 18.09 -9.56 -1.77
N THR A 379 19.15 -10.23 -2.24
CA THR A 379 19.40 -11.65 -2.00
C THR A 379 19.69 -11.95 -0.52
N ASP A 380 20.50 -11.09 0.13
CA ASP A 380 20.86 -11.26 1.55
C ASP A 380 19.68 -11.00 2.49
N HIS A 381 18.62 -10.37 1.99
CA HIS A 381 17.45 -9.98 2.79
C HIS A 381 16.14 -10.43 2.12
N PRO A 382 15.87 -11.72 1.95
CA PRO A 382 14.67 -12.21 1.29
C PRO A 382 13.41 -11.88 2.11
N VAL A 383 12.31 -11.59 1.41
CA VAL A 383 11.01 -11.40 2.04
C VAL A 383 10.33 -12.75 2.20
N ALA A 384 9.96 -13.05 3.43
CA ALA A 384 9.27 -14.31 3.72
C ALA A 384 7.78 -14.20 3.37
N VAL A 385 7.23 -15.25 2.77
CA VAL A 385 5.79 -15.40 2.51
C VAL A 385 5.16 -16.11 3.71
N PRO A 386 4.28 -15.46 4.49
CA PRO A 386 3.62 -16.12 5.60
C PRO A 386 2.46 -16.99 5.11
N THR A 387 2.13 -18.02 5.90
CA THR A 387 0.89 -18.77 5.78
C THR A 387 -0.06 -18.35 6.90
N VAL A 388 -1.33 -18.19 6.59
CA VAL A 388 -2.38 -17.80 7.55
C VAL A 388 -3.43 -18.90 7.60
N ALA A 389 -3.42 -19.67 8.67
CA ALA A 389 -4.49 -20.60 9.00
C ALA A 389 -5.51 -19.92 9.89
N GLN A 390 -6.79 -20.31 9.76
CA GLN A 390 -7.86 -19.81 10.63
C GLN A 390 -8.82 -20.91 11.04
N ASN A 391 -9.47 -20.68 12.18
CA ASN A 391 -10.63 -21.42 12.61
C ASN A 391 -11.77 -20.44 12.94
N VAL A 392 -12.87 -20.56 12.20
CA VAL A 392 -14.09 -19.77 12.38
C VAL A 392 -15.16 -20.70 12.92
N PRO A 393 -15.81 -20.37 14.03
CA PRO A 393 -16.92 -21.17 14.55
C PRO A 393 -18.01 -21.34 13.48
N THR A 394 -18.29 -22.59 13.09
CA THR A 394 -19.25 -22.89 12.01
C THR A 394 -20.69 -22.68 12.43
N ALA A 395 -21.00 -22.83 13.73
CA ALA A 395 -22.34 -22.62 14.30
C ALA A 395 -22.29 -21.63 15.47
N VAL A 396 -23.13 -20.61 15.43
CA VAL A 396 -23.22 -19.55 16.43
C VAL A 396 -24.70 -19.28 16.74
N SER A 397 -25.11 -19.36 18.00
CA SER A 397 -26.45 -18.91 18.39
C SER A 397 -26.54 -17.39 18.37
N TYR A 398 -27.64 -16.85 17.88
CA TYR A 398 -27.88 -15.40 17.86
C TYR A 398 -27.64 -14.78 19.25
N GLY A 399 -26.99 -13.63 19.28
CA GLY A 399 -26.68 -12.91 20.52
C GLY A 399 -25.46 -13.43 21.29
N THR A 400 -24.86 -14.57 20.89
CA THR A 400 -23.68 -15.10 21.57
C THR A 400 -22.38 -14.61 20.92
N THR A 401 -21.37 -14.41 21.77
CA THR A 401 -20.01 -14.12 21.34
C THR A 401 -19.23 -15.41 21.13
N ARG A 402 -18.47 -15.49 20.06
CA ARG A 402 -17.56 -16.59 19.74
C ARG A 402 -16.19 -16.04 19.33
N THR A 403 -15.19 -16.89 19.34
CA THR A 403 -13.82 -16.49 18.99
C THR A 403 -13.42 -17.05 17.63
N VAL A 404 -13.06 -16.17 16.70
CA VAL A 404 -12.29 -16.52 15.51
C VAL A 404 -10.84 -16.58 15.92
N THR A 405 -10.18 -17.70 15.67
CA THR A 405 -8.75 -17.90 15.94
C THR A 405 -7.98 -18.00 14.64
N GLY A 406 -6.70 -17.65 14.68
CA GLY A 406 -5.80 -17.84 13.56
C GLY A 406 -4.38 -18.12 14.03
N ARG A 407 -3.58 -18.63 13.09
CA ARG A 407 -2.15 -18.82 13.26
C ARG A 407 -1.42 -18.33 12.02
N VAL A 408 -0.36 -17.57 12.23
CA VAL A 408 0.54 -17.11 11.18
C VAL A 408 1.86 -17.83 11.33
N THR A 409 2.32 -18.46 10.26
CA THR A 409 3.64 -19.12 10.22
C THR A 409 4.45 -18.60 9.03
N VAL A 410 5.76 -18.67 9.13
CA VAL A 410 6.72 -18.36 8.07
C VAL A 410 7.68 -19.53 7.96
N GLN A 411 7.74 -20.18 6.81
CA GLN A 411 8.56 -21.39 6.62
C GLN A 411 8.33 -22.44 7.73
N GLY A 412 7.05 -22.64 8.10
CA GLY A 412 6.66 -23.58 9.16
C GLY A 412 6.87 -23.09 10.60
N ARG A 413 7.62 -22.03 10.84
CA ARG A 413 7.88 -21.47 12.18
C ARG A 413 6.84 -20.41 12.56
N SER A 414 6.52 -20.32 13.86
CA SER A 414 5.57 -19.34 14.38
C SER A 414 6.02 -17.91 14.11
N ALA A 415 5.10 -17.08 13.58
CA ALA A 415 5.35 -15.68 13.31
C ALA A 415 4.84 -14.81 14.46
N ALA A 416 5.65 -14.64 15.51
CA ALA A 416 5.34 -13.77 16.63
C ALA A 416 5.19 -12.30 16.19
N ASN A 417 4.35 -11.55 16.91
CA ASN A 417 4.12 -10.11 16.71
C ASN A 417 3.70 -9.72 15.28
N ALA A 418 3.09 -10.65 14.51
CA ALA A 418 2.55 -10.35 13.20
C ALA A 418 1.24 -9.58 13.32
N ALA A 419 1.12 -8.44 12.64
CA ALA A 419 -0.14 -7.72 12.58
C ALA A 419 -1.14 -8.49 11.70
N VAL A 420 -2.29 -8.84 12.26
CA VAL A 420 -3.34 -9.59 11.57
C VAL A 420 -4.65 -8.81 11.65
N ARG A 421 -5.30 -8.66 10.50
CA ARG A 421 -6.61 -7.99 10.38
C ARG A 421 -7.70 -9.03 10.13
N LEU A 422 -8.74 -8.99 10.95
CA LEU A 422 -9.98 -9.73 10.70
C LEU A 422 -10.84 -8.92 9.73
N LEU A 423 -11.29 -9.58 8.67
CA LEU A 423 -12.25 -9.06 7.71
C LEU A 423 -13.54 -9.88 7.76
N ARG A 424 -14.68 -9.23 7.48
CA ARG A 424 -16.00 -9.89 7.34
C ARG A 424 -16.70 -9.46 6.08
N ARG A 425 -17.60 -10.34 5.57
CA ARG A 425 -18.58 -9.99 4.53
C ARG A 425 -19.85 -10.83 4.69
N ALA A 426 -20.98 -10.33 4.20
CA ALA A 426 -22.18 -11.16 4.07
C ALA A 426 -21.96 -12.19 2.94
N PRO A 427 -22.50 -13.44 3.06
CA PRO A 427 -22.50 -14.40 1.96
C PRO A 427 -23.11 -13.78 0.69
N GLY A 428 -22.55 -14.10 -0.47
CA GLY A 428 -22.97 -13.54 -1.76
C GLY A 428 -22.45 -12.13 -2.08
N THR A 429 -21.83 -11.43 -1.12
CA THR A 429 -21.23 -10.11 -1.39
C THR A 429 -19.73 -10.21 -1.71
N LEU A 430 -19.22 -9.27 -2.53
CA LEU A 430 -17.80 -9.24 -2.90
C LEU A 430 -16.95 -8.42 -1.93
N LYS A 431 -17.54 -7.39 -1.31
CA LYS A 431 -16.82 -6.40 -0.50
C LYS A 431 -16.49 -6.92 0.90
N TRP A 432 -15.20 -6.99 1.23
CA TRP A 432 -14.71 -7.30 2.57
C TRP A 432 -14.60 -6.03 3.42
N ILE A 433 -15.12 -6.09 4.65
CA ILE A 433 -15.16 -4.99 5.60
C ILE A 433 -14.19 -5.30 6.74
N PRO A 434 -13.25 -4.40 7.08
CA PRO A 434 -12.40 -4.56 8.24
C PRO A 434 -13.21 -4.59 9.54
N VAL A 435 -12.84 -5.49 10.46
CA VAL A 435 -13.45 -5.59 11.79
C VAL A 435 -12.47 -5.06 12.85
N ARG A 436 -11.28 -5.67 12.92
CA ARG A 436 -10.26 -5.33 13.91
C ARG A 436 -8.88 -5.80 13.45
N THR A 437 -7.83 -5.14 13.93
CA THR A 437 -6.44 -5.60 13.80
C THR A 437 -5.90 -5.97 15.17
N SER A 438 -5.16 -7.07 15.26
CA SER A 438 -4.46 -7.53 16.46
C SER A 438 -3.09 -8.08 16.08
N ARG A 439 -2.24 -8.38 17.05
CA ARG A 439 -0.95 -9.00 16.83
C ARG A 439 -0.95 -10.45 17.31
N THR A 440 -0.18 -11.29 16.64
CA THR A 440 0.03 -12.67 17.07
C THR A 440 0.90 -12.72 18.33
N ASP A 441 0.65 -13.72 19.16
CA ASP A 441 1.50 -14.09 20.30
C ASP A 441 2.82 -14.77 19.85
N VAL A 442 3.59 -15.27 20.80
CA VAL A 442 4.88 -15.96 20.55
C VAL A 442 4.71 -17.23 19.71
N ASP A 443 3.53 -17.87 19.78
CA ASP A 443 3.18 -19.07 19.01
C ASP A 443 2.61 -18.73 17.63
N GLY A 444 2.58 -17.47 17.25
CA GLY A 444 1.98 -16.99 16.01
C GLY A 444 0.45 -17.00 16.01
N ARG A 445 -0.19 -17.15 17.16
CA ARG A 445 -1.65 -17.22 17.30
C ARG A 445 -2.28 -15.85 17.47
N VAL A 446 -3.51 -15.69 16.98
CA VAL A 446 -4.32 -14.48 17.14
C VAL A 446 -5.77 -14.85 17.41
N ARG A 447 -6.49 -14.04 18.20
CA ARG A 447 -7.88 -14.27 18.58
C ARG A 447 -8.71 -13.02 18.38
N PHE A 448 -9.95 -13.19 17.89
CA PHE A 448 -10.91 -12.11 17.68
C PHE A 448 -12.29 -12.55 18.17
N ALA A 449 -12.84 -11.82 19.11
CA ALA A 449 -14.23 -12.00 19.53
C ALA A 449 -15.17 -11.45 18.45
N VAL A 450 -16.20 -12.22 18.10
CA VAL A 450 -17.22 -11.86 17.12
C VAL A 450 -18.61 -12.25 17.61
N SER A 451 -19.62 -11.42 17.34
CA SER A 451 -21.03 -11.66 17.69
C SER A 451 -21.87 -11.42 16.43
N PRO A 452 -21.84 -12.36 15.47
CA PRO A 452 -22.58 -12.19 14.22
C PRO A 452 -24.09 -12.27 14.47
N LYS A 453 -24.83 -11.30 13.91
CA LYS A 453 -26.31 -11.25 13.97
C LYS A 453 -26.98 -11.92 12.76
N ARG A 454 -26.21 -12.40 11.80
CA ARG A 454 -26.64 -13.12 10.58
C ARG A 454 -25.48 -13.97 10.07
N HIS A 455 -25.72 -14.85 9.10
CA HIS A 455 -24.64 -15.59 8.44
C HIS A 455 -23.56 -14.63 7.97
N MET A 456 -22.31 -14.94 8.30
CA MET A 456 -21.18 -14.03 8.04
C MET A 456 -19.94 -14.82 7.64
N GLN A 457 -19.30 -14.40 6.57
CA GLN A 457 -17.99 -14.93 6.21
C GLN A 457 -16.88 -14.11 6.86
N TYR A 458 -15.84 -14.80 7.33
CA TYR A 458 -14.64 -14.21 7.92
C TYR A 458 -13.39 -14.67 7.20
N ARG A 459 -12.39 -13.85 7.14
CA ARG A 459 -11.01 -14.20 6.76
C ARG A 459 -10.00 -13.38 7.55
N LEU A 460 -8.81 -13.93 7.71
CA LEU A 460 -7.67 -13.26 8.33
C LEU A 460 -6.68 -12.81 7.26
N VAL A 461 -6.12 -11.62 7.45
CA VAL A 461 -5.07 -11.07 6.60
C VAL A 461 -3.88 -10.72 7.46
N SER A 462 -2.77 -11.44 7.28
CA SER A 462 -1.47 -11.01 7.81
C SER A 462 -1.00 -9.80 7.02
N LEU A 463 -0.84 -8.68 7.71
CA LEU A 463 -0.40 -7.44 7.08
C LEU A 463 1.10 -7.51 6.76
N PRO A 464 1.54 -6.86 5.67
CA PRO A 464 2.95 -6.84 5.33
C PRO A 464 3.76 -6.17 6.44
N SER A 465 4.99 -6.61 6.60
CA SER A 465 5.98 -6.01 7.47
C SER A 465 7.31 -5.93 6.74
N TRP A 466 8.31 -5.32 7.36
CA TRP A 466 9.64 -5.24 6.78
C TRP A 466 10.23 -6.60 6.34
N SER A 467 9.84 -7.72 6.99
CA SER A 467 10.37 -9.06 6.68
C SER A 467 9.34 -10.05 6.13
N ARG A 468 8.11 -9.62 5.86
CA ARG A 468 7.02 -10.50 5.47
C ARG A 468 6.08 -9.83 4.48
N THR A 469 5.66 -10.55 3.45
CA THR A 469 4.62 -10.12 2.54
C THR A 469 3.24 -10.19 3.21
N ARG A 470 2.23 -9.70 2.52
CA ARG A 470 0.83 -9.92 2.87
C ARG A 470 0.48 -11.38 2.59
N ALA A 471 -0.31 -11.98 3.49
CA ALA A 471 -0.95 -13.28 3.23
C ALA A 471 -2.39 -13.26 3.74
N THR A 472 -3.24 -14.08 3.13
CA THR A 472 -4.67 -14.10 3.41
C THR A 472 -5.11 -15.54 3.59
N SER A 473 -5.90 -15.83 4.63
CA SER A 473 -6.53 -17.14 4.79
C SER A 473 -7.67 -17.34 3.79
N SER A 474 -8.08 -18.57 3.57
CA SER A 474 -9.37 -18.89 2.95
C SER A 474 -10.52 -18.20 3.72
N ALA A 475 -11.67 -18.01 3.06
CA ALA A 475 -12.89 -17.55 3.72
C ALA A 475 -13.60 -18.72 4.42
N ALA A 476 -14.12 -18.48 5.63
CA ALA A 476 -14.96 -19.45 6.32
C ALA A 476 -16.24 -18.78 6.84
N THR A 477 -17.35 -19.53 6.86
CA THR A 477 -18.67 -19.01 7.22
C THR A 477 -19.05 -19.40 8.63
N ALA A 478 -19.38 -18.40 9.46
CA ALA A 478 -20.12 -18.57 10.69
C ALA A 478 -21.63 -18.57 10.36
N ARG A 479 -22.28 -19.68 10.52
CA ARG A 479 -23.72 -19.83 10.38
C ARG A 479 -24.39 -19.46 11.70
N VAL A 480 -25.41 -18.63 11.66
CA VAL A 480 -26.11 -18.15 12.86
C VAL A 480 -27.45 -18.87 12.96
N SER A 481 -27.69 -19.51 14.10
CA SER A 481 -28.98 -20.11 14.44
C SER A 481 -29.80 -19.18 15.33
N TYR A 482 -31.14 -19.36 15.29
CA TYR A 482 -32.01 -18.68 16.24
C TYR A 482 -31.61 -19.05 17.68
N ALA A 483 -31.59 -18.07 18.58
CA ALA A 483 -31.56 -18.30 20.01
C ALA A 483 -32.98 -18.57 20.48
N VAL A 484 -33.22 -19.71 21.05
CA VAL A 484 -34.55 -20.10 21.59
C VAL A 484 -34.43 -20.27 23.09
N ASP A 485 -35.03 -19.34 23.81
CA ASP A 485 -35.11 -19.41 25.25
C ASP A 485 -36.52 -19.85 25.71
N VAL A 486 -36.55 -20.73 26.72
CA VAL A 486 -37.79 -21.25 27.29
C VAL A 486 -37.78 -20.91 28.78
N ALA A 487 -38.81 -20.16 29.20
CA ALA A 487 -39.04 -19.88 30.60
C ALA A 487 -39.42 -21.18 31.35
N SER A 488 -39.28 -21.16 32.66
CA SER A 488 -39.79 -22.26 33.50
C SER A 488 -41.27 -22.38 33.32
N PRO A 489 -41.81 -23.60 33.04
CA PRO A 489 -43.23 -23.78 32.82
C PRO A 489 -44.05 -23.42 34.06
N ALA A 490 -45.10 -22.65 33.85
CA ALA A 490 -46.01 -22.28 34.93
C ALA A 490 -47.27 -23.20 34.88
N ALA A 491 -47.74 -23.68 36.02
CA ALA A 491 -49.00 -24.38 36.14
C ALA A 491 -50.16 -23.44 35.78
N ALA A 492 -50.98 -23.86 34.85
CA ALA A 492 -52.14 -23.09 34.39
C ALA A 492 -53.42 -23.40 35.18
N ARG A 493 -53.34 -24.40 36.08
CA ARG A 493 -54.39 -24.78 37.03
C ARG A 493 -53.80 -25.28 38.35
N PRO A 494 -54.50 -25.16 39.47
CA PRO A 494 -54.06 -25.65 40.77
C PRO A 494 -53.78 -27.15 40.81
N ASP A 495 -54.57 -27.96 40.05
CA ASP A 495 -54.45 -29.42 39.93
C ASP A 495 -53.19 -29.87 39.13
N ARG A 496 -52.40 -28.95 38.62
CA ARG A 496 -51.16 -29.18 37.87
C ARG A 496 -51.31 -30.15 36.68
N THR A 497 -52.52 -30.32 36.13
CA THR A 497 -52.75 -31.13 34.91
C THR A 497 -52.49 -30.36 33.60
N ARG A 498 -52.33 -29.04 33.73
CA ARG A 498 -52.12 -28.11 32.62
C ARG A 498 -50.99 -27.11 32.96
N TYR A 499 -50.06 -26.98 32.04
CA TYR A 499 -48.94 -26.02 32.13
C TYR A 499 -48.85 -25.15 30.87
N VAL A 500 -48.33 -23.97 31.02
CA VAL A 500 -47.95 -23.09 29.92
C VAL A 500 -46.42 -23.14 29.76
N MET A 501 -45.98 -23.54 28.60
CA MET A 501 -44.57 -23.51 28.15
C MET A 501 -44.41 -22.31 27.27
N GLY A 502 -43.92 -21.21 27.81
CA GLY A 502 -43.63 -19.96 27.08
C GLY A 502 -42.17 -19.72 26.88
N GLY A 503 -41.85 -18.81 25.99
CA GLY A 503 -40.46 -18.42 25.73
C GLY A 503 -40.33 -17.35 24.65
N ARG A 504 -39.10 -17.16 24.22
CA ARG A 504 -38.74 -16.14 23.24
C ARG A 504 -37.72 -16.66 22.22
N VAL A 505 -37.79 -16.17 21.00
CA VAL A 505 -36.84 -16.44 19.94
C VAL A 505 -36.10 -15.14 19.57
N GLY A 506 -34.80 -15.16 19.60
CA GLY A 506 -33.96 -14.08 19.12
C GLY A 506 -33.24 -14.43 17.82
N PRO A 507 -33.13 -13.50 16.84
CA PRO A 507 -33.74 -12.16 16.85
C PRO A 507 -35.25 -12.21 16.77
N GLU A 508 -35.88 -11.16 17.27
CA GLU A 508 -37.33 -10.98 17.25
C GLU A 508 -37.77 -10.68 15.81
N LEU A 509 -38.15 -11.72 15.09
CA LEU A 509 -38.58 -11.64 13.68
C LEU A 509 -39.98 -12.19 13.55
N ALA A 510 -40.87 -11.36 13.01
CA ALA A 510 -42.22 -11.80 12.63
C ALA A 510 -42.17 -12.95 11.61
N GLY A 511 -43.04 -13.89 11.74
CA GLY A 511 -43.21 -14.99 10.77
C GLY A 511 -42.34 -16.22 11.01
N VAL A 512 -41.41 -16.19 11.96
CA VAL A 512 -40.63 -17.38 12.37
C VAL A 512 -41.58 -18.42 12.97
N THR A 513 -41.47 -19.67 12.53
CA THR A 513 -42.28 -20.76 13.07
C THR A 513 -41.56 -21.48 14.18
N VAL A 514 -42.17 -21.56 15.35
CA VAL A 514 -41.70 -22.36 16.48
C VAL A 514 -42.52 -23.62 16.60
N VAL A 515 -41.83 -24.75 16.82
CA VAL A 515 -42.45 -26.08 16.98
C VAL A 515 -42.14 -26.54 18.41
N ARG A 516 -43.17 -26.90 19.16
CA ARG A 516 -43.00 -27.64 20.42
C ARG A 516 -42.76 -29.12 20.10
N GLN A 517 -41.72 -29.70 20.62
CA GLN A 517 -41.40 -31.11 20.53
C GLN A 517 -41.48 -31.77 21.90
N ARG A 518 -41.96 -33.03 21.92
CA ARG A 518 -41.96 -33.90 23.10
C ARG A 518 -41.00 -35.07 22.89
N LEU A 519 -40.27 -35.43 23.90
CA LEU A 519 -39.45 -36.63 23.90
C LEU A 519 -40.38 -37.85 24.14
N VAL A 520 -40.36 -38.82 23.22
CA VAL A 520 -41.13 -40.07 23.25
C VAL A 520 -40.17 -41.16 22.81
N ASP A 521 -39.97 -42.16 23.65
CA ASP A 521 -39.10 -43.32 23.36
C ASP A 521 -37.73 -42.92 22.77
N GLY A 522 -37.11 -41.97 23.41
CA GLY A 522 -35.80 -41.44 22.98
C GLY A 522 -35.81 -40.53 21.74
N ARG A 523 -36.97 -40.30 21.11
CA ARG A 523 -37.10 -39.49 19.88
C ARG A 523 -37.91 -38.22 20.11
N TRP A 524 -37.50 -37.15 19.44
CA TRP A 524 -38.20 -35.86 19.49
C TRP A 524 -39.35 -35.84 18.47
N VAL A 525 -40.58 -35.80 18.95
CA VAL A 525 -41.81 -35.77 18.14
C VAL A 525 -42.43 -34.38 18.19
N ALA A 526 -42.67 -33.79 17.01
CA ALA A 526 -43.37 -32.51 16.87
C ALA A 526 -44.83 -32.65 17.35
N ARG A 527 -45.31 -31.59 18.02
CA ARG A 527 -46.70 -31.55 18.54
C ARG A 527 -47.41 -30.30 18.03
N ASP A 528 -47.07 -29.12 18.50
CA ASP A 528 -47.75 -27.88 18.17
C ASP A 528 -46.81 -26.95 17.42
N ARG A 529 -47.37 -26.04 16.64
CA ARG A 529 -46.64 -25.00 15.90
C ARG A 529 -47.28 -23.65 16.14
N GLN A 530 -46.45 -22.62 16.23
CA GLN A 530 -46.86 -21.23 16.34
C GLN A 530 -46.03 -20.38 15.41
N ARG A 531 -46.68 -19.51 14.63
CA ARG A 531 -45.99 -18.45 13.88
C ARG A 531 -45.85 -17.22 14.78
N LEU A 532 -44.64 -16.71 14.92
CA LEU A 532 -44.35 -15.62 15.85
C LEU A 532 -44.75 -14.26 15.29
N GLY A 533 -45.15 -13.37 16.19
CA GLY A 533 -45.23 -11.93 15.98
C GLY A 533 -43.87 -11.26 16.01
N SER A 534 -43.85 -9.93 15.92
CA SER A 534 -42.65 -9.10 15.96
C SER A 534 -41.94 -9.09 17.32
N ASP A 535 -42.63 -9.51 18.39
CA ASP A 535 -42.09 -9.61 19.75
C ASP A 535 -41.29 -10.89 20.00
N GLY A 536 -41.33 -11.84 19.05
CA GLY A 536 -40.58 -13.09 19.12
C GLY A 536 -41.06 -14.05 20.20
N ARG A 537 -42.24 -13.82 20.82
CA ARG A 537 -42.77 -14.63 21.93
C ARG A 537 -43.58 -15.81 21.41
N PHE A 538 -43.47 -16.94 22.13
CA PHE A 538 -44.34 -18.10 21.91
C PHE A 538 -44.92 -18.61 23.23
N SER A 539 -46.08 -19.32 23.13
CA SER A 539 -46.75 -19.92 24.25
C SER A 539 -47.46 -21.18 23.81
N PHE A 540 -47.15 -22.31 24.44
CA PHE A 540 -47.82 -23.60 24.20
C PHE A 540 -48.46 -24.10 25.48
N THR A 541 -49.75 -24.45 25.40
CA THR A 541 -50.43 -25.15 26.48
C THR A 541 -50.11 -26.65 26.38
N VAL A 542 -49.62 -27.25 27.44
CA VAL A 542 -49.35 -28.67 27.58
C VAL A 542 -50.24 -29.30 28.60
N ARG A 543 -50.81 -30.49 28.30
CA ARG A 543 -51.68 -31.24 29.19
C ARG A 543 -51.22 -32.69 29.31
N ALA A 544 -51.35 -33.29 30.47
CA ALA A 544 -51.13 -34.71 30.70
C ALA A 544 -51.95 -35.22 31.90
N LYS A 545 -52.05 -36.54 32.01
CA LYS A 545 -52.64 -37.18 33.20
C LYS A 545 -51.79 -36.92 34.44
N PRO A 546 -52.41 -36.78 35.60
CA PRO A 546 -51.68 -36.73 36.86
C PRO A 546 -50.68 -37.88 37.02
N GLY A 547 -49.58 -37.65 37.73
CA GLY A 547 -48.51 -38.63 37.95
C GLY A 547 -47.57 -38.84 36.77
N THR A 548 -47.79 -38.15 35.61
CA THR A 548 -46.87 -38.31 34.44
C THR A 548 -45.79 -37.23 34.42
N THR A 549 -44.60 -37.62 33.99
CA THR A 549 -43.50 -36.66 33.68
C THR A 549 -43.18 -36.69 32.22
N ARG A 550 -43.06 -35.51 31.61
CA ARG A 550 -42.78 -35.39 30.16
C ARG A 550 -41.66 -34.36 29.91
N THR A 551 -40.83 -34.61 28.90
CA THR A 551 -39.77 -33.70 28.50
C THR A 551 -40.10 -33.03 27.18
N PHE A 552 -39.93 -31.74 27.11
CA PHE A 552 -40.24 -30.89 25.96
C PHE A 552 -39.05 -30.03 25.56
N ARG A 553 -39.08 -29.55 24.34
CA ARG A 553 -38.20 -28.45 23.84
C ARG A 553 -38.96 -27.63 22.80
N ALA A 554 -38.51 -26.39 22.61
CA ALA A 554 -38.99 -25.54 21.52
C ALA A 554 -37.93 -25.50 20.40
N VAL A 555 -38.35 -25.48 19.16
CA VAL A 555 -37.50 -25.46 17.98
C VAL A 555 -37.98 -24.36 17.04
N ALA A 556 -37.17 -23.33 16.85
CA ALA A 556 -37.38 -22.37 15.78
C ALA A 556 -36.91 -22.98 14.46
N LEU A 557 -37.77 -23.03 13.45
CA LEU A 557 -37.41 -23.59 12.15
C LEU A 557 -36.46 -22.66 11.38
N ALA A 558 -35.66 -23.24 10.50
CA ALA A 558 -34.76 -22.47 9.65
C ALA A 558 -35.54 -21.47 8.76
N GLY A 559 -34.92 -20.32 8.53
CA GLY A 559 -35.40 -19.23 7.70
C GLY A 559 -34.20 -18.32 7.34
N PRO A 560 -34.27 -17.02 7.63
CA PRO A 560 -33.10 -16.14 7.48
C PRO A 560 -31.87 -16.57 8.31
N LEU A 561 -32.10 -17.32 9.41
CA LEU A 561 -31.07 -17.97 10.22
C LEU A 561 -31.30 -19.49 10.23
N ASP A 562 -30.31 -20.22 10.70
CA ASP A 562 -30.40 -21.66 10.90
C ASP A 562 -31.37 -22.00 12.06
N ARG A 563 -31.85 -23.22 12.04
CA ARG A 563 -32.68 -23.79 13.10
C ARG A 563 -32.08 -23.59 14.47
N GLY A 564 -32.87 -23.05 15.39
CA GLY A 564 -32.55 -22.94 16.81
C GLY A 564 -33.27 -23.95 17.66
N VAL A 565 -32.64 -24.43 18.73
CA VAL A 565 -33.23 -25.41 19.66
C VAL A 565 -33.01 -24.90 21.08
N SER A 566 -34.10 -24.90 21.88
CA SER A 566 -34.03 -24.52 23.30
C SER A 566 -33.36 -25.61 24.16
N ARG A 567 -33.07 -25.24 25.41
CA ARG A 567 -32.88 -26.24 26.47
C ARG A 567 -34.08 -27.18 26.58
N GLN A 568 -33.87 -28.37 27.13
CA GLN A 568 -34.96 -29.28 27.49
C GLN A 568 -35.64 -28.78 28.76
N VAL A 569 -36.94 -28.98 28.80
CA VAL A 569 -37.78 -28.63 29.93
C VAL A 569 -38.56 -29.88 30.36
N ARG A 570 -38.43 -30.29 31.61
CA ARG A 570 -39.12 -31.41 32.21
C ARG A 570 -40.31 -30.89 33.02
N ILE A 571 -41.48 -31.43 32.76
CA ILE A 571 -42.71 -31.06 33.45
C ILE A 571 -43.28 -32.31 34.11
N SER A 572 -43.49 -32.25 35.42
CA SER A 572 -44.21 -33.26 36.19
C SER A 572 -45.64 -32.77 36.45
N PHE A 573 -46.59 -33.57 35.99
CA PHE A 573 -48.03 -33.28 36.12
C PHE A 573 -48.54 -33.91 37.41
N GLY A 574 -49.15 -33.10 38.27
CA GLY A 574 -49.68 -33.49 39.55
C GLY A 574 -51.06 -34.13 39.51
#